data_11a583e4a05fc3117882dae654822de8
#
_entry.id   11a583e4a05fc3117882dae654822de8
#
_cell.length_a   1.000
_cell.length_b   1.000
_cell.length_c   1.000
_cell.angle_alpha   90.00
_cell.angle_beta   90.00
_cell.angle_gamma   90.00
#
_symmetry.space_group_name_H-M   'P 1'
#
loop_
_entity.id
_entity.type
_entity.pdbx_description
1 polymer ?
#
loop_
_entity_poly.entity_id
_entity_poly.type
_entity_poly.pdbx_seq_one_letter_code
_entity_poly.pdbx_strand_id
1 'polypeptide(L)'
;MESSDSRSGRAVLIILSLAVASLLISPSAAEIRQTGLKADARTIIPFDEFGFTHTGVLVLNVSGITLSDTNPDLDLSQLGFFLSTRDAWIHVLQQIQDLDVTCALQSELVKLVYTFDRLSAAAPAGRATSFGSVFHVTDPGQYTLLFANCLPQLRVSMSVQSAMYNIEPSSGRRVYLSAGSASLPYIYFLFFLAYGVLAVLWILLLFRKRQTAFRIHYFMLAVVILKALNLLCEAEDKSYIERTGSAHGWDILFYIFSFLKGISLFTLIVLIGTGWSFLKPYLQDKEKKVLMVVIPLQVVANIAQVVIDESGPYARDWVTWKQVFLLVDVICCCAILFPIVWSIKNLREAARTDGKAAVNLMKLTLFRQYYIVVICYIYFTRVVVYALVTITSYRYLWTSVMAGELATLAFYIFTGFKFRPEVHNPYFVIDDEEEEAAAEALRLDDEFEL
;
A
#
# COMPACT_ATOMS: atom_id res chain seq x y z
N MET A 1 -8.49 -13.42 37.24
CA MET A 1 -8.60 -13.39 35.76
C MET A 1 -8.52 -11.97 35.16
N GLU A 2 -8.61 -10.92 35.96
CA GLU A 2 -8.54 -9.49 35.53
C GLU A 2 -7.11 -8.96 35.26
N SER A 3 -6.07 -9.59 35.77
CA SER A 3 -4.69 -9.06 35.62
C SER A 3 -4.04 -9.39 34.26
N SER A 4 -4.55 -10.38 33.53
CA SER A 4 -4.03 -10.78 32.22
C SER A 4 -4.49 -9.83 31.09
N ASP A 5 -5.71 -9.30 31.16
CA ASP A 5 -6.32 -8.41 30.17
C ASP A 5 -5.67 -7.01 30.18
N SER A 6 -5.31 -6.51 31.37
CA SER A 6 -4.58 -5.24 31.55
C SER A 6 -3.15 -5.30 30.99
N ARG A 7 -2.47 -6.44 31.01
CA ARG A 7 -1.13 -6.60 30.44
C ARG A 7 -1.14 -6.63 28.91
N SER A 8 -2.13 -7.28 28.30
CA SER A 8 -2.30 -7.33 26.84
C SER A 8 -2.59 -5.93 26.27
N GLY A 9 -3.47 -5.15 26.91
CA GLY A 9 -3.77 -3.78 26.49
C GLY A 9 -2.56 -2.83 26.60
N ARG A 10 -1.73 -2.98 27.64
CA ARG A 10 -0.50 -2.19 27.80
C ARG A 10 0.57 -2.58 26.77
N ALA A 11 0.71 -3.85 26.44
CA ALA A 11 1.65 -4.30 25.41
C ALA A 11 1.28 -3.75 24.02
N VAL A 12 0.00 -3.75 23.67
CA VAL A 12 -0.50 -3.16 22.42
C VAL A 12 -0.26 -1.65 22.40
N LEU A 13 -0.49 -0.94 23.50
CA LEU A 13 -0.21 0.50 23.62
C LEU A 13 1.29 0.82 23.50
N ILE A 14 2.16 0.00 24.08
CA ILE A 14 3.62 0.16 23.98
C ILE A 14 4.08 -0.10 22.55
N ILE A 15 3.59 -1.15 21.88
CA ILE A 15 3.90 -1.43 20.49
C ILE A 15 3.40 -0.30 19.58
N LEU A 16 2.20 0.22 19.83
CA LEU A 16 1.64 1.36 19.11
C LEU A 16 2.48 2.63 19.31
N SER A 17 2.90 2.91 20.56
CA SER A 17 3.74 4.07 20.87
C SER A 17 5.14 3.95 20.27
N LEU A 18 5.73 2.75 20.25
CA LEU A 18 7.02 2.49 19.59
C LEU A 18 6.90 2.61 18.05
N ALA A 19 5.81 2.13 17.46
CA ALA A 19 5.53 2.29 16.02
C ALA A 19 5.34 3.77 15.65
N VAL A 20 4.59 4.53 16.45
CA VAL A 20 4.43 5.98 16.26
C VAL A 20 5.74 6.72 16.47
N ALA A 21 6.54 6.35 17.48
CA ALA A 21 7.84 6.94 17.72
C ALA A 21 8.84 6.66 16.60
N SER A 22 8.83 5.46 16.01
CA SER A 22 9.66 5.14 14.84
C SER A 22 9.25 5.92 13.59
N LEU A 23 7.96 6.19 13.41
CA LEU A 23 7.42 7.02 12.33
C LEU A 23 7.83 8.50 12.47
N LEU A 24 7.98 9.00 13.71
CA LEU A 24 8.38 10.39 13.97
C LEU A 24 9.87 10.67 13.73
N ILE A 25 10.70 9.63 13.59
CA ILE A 25 12.17 9.76 13.43
C ILE A 25 12.60 9.58 11.96
N SER A 26 11.72 9.11 11.07
CA SER A 26 12.05 8.88 9.67
C SER A 26 12.06 10.18 8.87
N PRO A 27 13.06 10.41 8.00
CA PRO A 27 13.01 11.51 7.05
C PRO A 27 11.84 11.28 6.07
N SER A 28 11.09 12.32 5.85
CA SER A 28 9.90 12.34 4.98
C SER A 28 10.21 11.82 3.57
N ALA A 29 9.36 10.94 3.05
CA ALA A 29 9.39 10.54 1.65
C ALA A 29 9.18 11.77 0.76
N ALA A 30 10.17 12.10 -0.05
CA ALA A 30 10.17 13.27 -0.90
C ALA A 30 10.66 12.86 -2.30
N GLU A 31 10.14 13.53 -3.35
CA GLU A 31 10.72 13.43 -4.69
C GLU A 31 12.12 14.08 -4.77
N ILE A 32 12.45 14.94 -3.78
CA ILE A 32 13.82 15.36 -3.50
C ILE A 32 14.38 14.41 -2.43
N ARG A 33 15.03 13.35 -2.88
CA ARG A 33 15.51 12.30 -1.98
C ARG A 33 17.00 12.48 -1.67
N GLN A 34 17.35 12.33 -0.38
CA GLN A 34 18.72 12.29 0.07
C GLN A 34 19.10 10.90 0.55
N THR A 35 20.06 10.27 -0.09
CA THR A 35 20.47 8.90 0.12
C THR A 35 21.92 8.81 0.51
N GLY A 36 22.24 8.15 1.61
CA GLY A 36 23.62 7.91 2.04
C GLY A 36 24.08 6.49 1.75
N LEU A 37 25.09 6.32 0.93
CA LEU A 37 25.77 5.04 0.72
C LEU A 37 27.01 4.97 1.62
N LYS A 38 27.19 3.82 2.29
CA LYS A 38 28.33 3.57 3.18
C LYS A 38 29.03 2.29 2.77
N ALA A 39 30.27 2.42 2.27
CA ALA A 39 31.13 1.31 1.87
C ALA A 39 30.41 0.24 1.02
N ASP A 40 29.65 0.68 0.02
CA ASP A 40 28.85 -0.20 -0.84
C ASP A 40 29.70 -0.71 -2.02
N ALA A 41 29.69 -2.03 -2.22
CA ALA A 41 30.46 -2.71 -3.28
C ALA A 41 29.57 -3.30 -4.37
N ARG A 42 28.25 -3.00 -4.35
CA ARG A 42 27.34 -3.47 -5.40
C ARG A 42 27.70 -2.88 -6.76
N THR A 43 27.64 -3.71 -7.78
CA THR A 43 27.91 -3.31 -9.16
C THR A 43 26.86 -2.34 -9.70
N ILE A 44 25.60 -2.52 -9.31
CA ILE A 44 24.47 -1.66 -9.70
C ILE A 44 23.64 -1.31 -8.47
N ILE A 45 23.38 -0.03 -8.27
CA ILE A 45 22.55 0.48 -7.19
C ILE A 45 21.40 1.29 -7.81
N PRO A 46 20.17 0.80 -7.74
CA PRO A 46 19.00 1.56 -8.17
C PRO A 46 18.64 2.60 -7.10
N PHE A 47 18.31 3.82 -7.52
CA PHE A 47 17.81 4.88 -6.66
C PHE A 47 16.31 5.05 -6.82
N ASP A 48 15.87 5.97 -7.65
CA ASP A 48 14.48 6.35 -7.79
C ASP A 48 13.99 6.11 -9.20
N GLU A 49 12.70 5.84 -9.33
CA GLU A 49 12.02 5.67 -10.61
C GLU A 49 11.07 6.84 -10.83
N PHE A 50 11.15 7.46 -12.02
CA PHE A 50 10.37 8.64 -12.35
C PHE A 50 9.87 8.62 -13.79
N GLY A 51 8.60 8.99 -13.99
CA GLY A 51 8.01 9.17 -15.32
C GLY A 51 8.24 10.59 -15.83
N PHE A 52 9.14 10.74 -16.79
CA PHE A 52 9.41 12.02 -17.42
C PHE A 52 8.47 12.30 -18.60
N THR A 53 8.13 13.58 -18.77
CA THR A 53 7.56 14.13 -19.99
C THR A 53 8.68 14.66 -20.90
N HIS A 54 8.33 15.28 -22.04
CA HIS A 54 9.33 15.92 -22.92
C HIS A 54 10.14 17.06 -22.27
N THR A 55 9.70 17.55 -21.12
CA THR A 55 10.29 18.66 -20.37
C THR A 55 10.87 18.19 -19.04
N GLY A 56 11.31 16.93 -19.00
CA GLY A 56 11.85 16.31 -17.80
C GLY A 56 13.23 16.84 -17.42
N VAL A 57 13.47 17.00 -16.11
CA VAL A 57 14.76 17.45 -15.56
C VAL A 57 15.13 16.58 -14.37
N LEU A 58 16.37 16.09 -14.39
CA LEU A 58 17.01 15.44 -13.24
C LEU A 58 18.10 16.37 -12.72
N VAL A 59 18.05 16.74 -11.46
CA VAL A 59 19.12 17.42 -10.72
C VAL A 59 19.75 16.41 -9.78
N LEU A 60 21.04 16.20 -9.92
CA LEU A 60 21.81 15.26 -9.13
C LEU A 60 22.93 15.99 -8.42
N ASN A 61 22.91 16.01 -7.09
CA ASN A 61 23.97 16.53 -6.24
C ASN A 61 24.58 15.40 -5.43
N VAL A 62 25.87 15.18 -5.56
CA VAL A 62 26.60 14.14 -4.83
C VAL A 62 27.68 14.79 -4.00
N SER A 63 27.79 14.38 -2.74
CA SER A 63 28.76 14.91 -1.78
C SER A 63 29.37 13.80 -0.93
N GLY A 64 30.55 14.09 -0.35
CA GLY A 64 31.23 13.16 0.55
C GLY A 64 31.70 11.88 -0.15
N ILE A 65 32.11 11.98 -1.40
CA ILE A 65 32.58 10.82 -2.19
C ILE A 65 33.91 10.31 -1.59
N THR A 66 33.89 9.07 -1.14
CA THR A 66 35.09 8.35 -0.67
C THR A 66 35.14 6.96 -1.30
N LEU A 67 36.30 6.59 -1.80
CA LEU A 67 36.58 5.30 -2.41
C LEU A 67 37.50 4.51 -1.49
N SER A 68 37.30 3.19 -1.39
CA SER A 68 38.15 2.30 -0.54
C SER A 68 39.56 2.17 -1.09
N ASP A 69 39.75 2.36 -2.40
CA ASP A 69 41.05 2.38 -3.05
C ASP A 69 41.38 3.81 -3.51
N THR A 70 42.54 4.28 -3.13
CA THR A 70 43.08 5.62 -3.46
C THR A 70 44.10 5.61 -4.56
N ASN A 71 44.24 4.49 -5.29
CA ASN A 71 45.18 4.35 -6.39
C ASN A 71 44.91 5.45 -7.44
N PRO A 72 45.93 6.26 -7.84
CA PRO A 72 45.74 7.30 -8.86
C PRO A 72 45.44 6.75 -10.26
N ASP A 73 45.82 5.49 -10.54
CA ASP A 73 45.63 4.85 -11.85
C ASP A 73 44.24 4.20 -11.99
N LEU A 74 43.35 4.40 -11.03
CA LEU A 74 42.00 3.86 -11.06
C LEU A 74 41.17 4.49 -12.19
N ASP A 75 40.61 3.63 -13.06
CA ASP A 75 39.77 4.09 -14.17
C ASP A 75 38.39 4.55 -13.67
N LEU A 76 38.25 5.82 -13.36
CA LEU A 76 37.03 6.43 -12.83
C LEU A 76 35.89 6.53 -13.87
N SER A 77 36.17 6.27 -15.15
CA SER A 77 35.13 6.20 -16.19
C SER A 77 34.16 5.04 -15.99
N GLN A 78 34.57 4.01 -15.24
CA GLN A 78 33.80 2.84 -14.89
C GLN A 78 32.87 3.06 -13.67
N LEU A 79 32.85 4.28 -13.12
CA LEU A 79 31.97 4.70 -12.04
C LEU A 79 31.08 5.84 -12.53
N GLY A 80 29.77 5.72 -12.36
CA GLY A 80 28.89 6.81 -12.80
C GLY A 80 27.41 6.56 -12.59
N PHE A 81 26.66 7.63 -12.84
CA PHE A 81 25.20 7.64 -12.80
C PHE A 81 24.63 7.64 -14.21
N PHE A 82 23.56 6.87 -14.39
CA PHE A 82 22.85 6.81 -15.66
C PHE A 82 21.35 6.61 -15.44
N LEU A 83 20.56 6.95 -16.46
CA LEU A 83 19.12 6.69 -16.53
C LEU A 83 18.88 5.55 -17.51
N SER A 84 18.02 4.60 -17.13
CA SER A 84 17.58 3.53 -18.00
C SER A 84 16.07 3.33 -17.88
N THR A 85 15.41 3.01 -18.99
CA THR A 85 14.04 2.49 -18.96
C THR A 85 14.08 1.01 -18.60
N ARG A 86 12.94 0.47 -18.17
CA ARG A 86 12.84 -0.94 -17.80
C ARG A 86 13.22 -1.88 -18.96
N ASP A 87 12.74 -1.57 -20.18
CA ASP A 87 13.00 -2.40 -21.35
C ASP A 87 14.48 -2.31 -21.77
N ALA A 88 15.03 -1.09 -21.83
CA ALA A 88 16.45 -0.89 -22.09
C ALA A 88 17.33 -1.63 -21.07
N TRP A 89 16.96 -1.61 -19.79
CA TRP A 89 17.70 -2.29 -18.73
C TRP A 89 17.77 -3.80 -18.93
N ILE A 90 16.68 -4.44 -19.37
CA ILE A 90 16.66 -5.87 -19.69
C ILE A 90 17.66 -6.19 -20.79
N HIS A 91 17.72 -5.36 -21.85
CA HIS A 91 18.68 -5.56 -22.94
C HIS A 91 20.13 -5.30 -22.50
N VAL A 92 20.36 -4.31 -21.63
CA VAL A 92 21.72 -4.07 -21.06
C VAL A 92 22.18 -5.28 -20.23
N LEU A 93 21.28 -5.87 -19.45
CA LEU A 93 21.62 -7.09 -18.71
C LEU A 93 21.95 -8.27 -19.63
N GLN A 94 21.26 -8.41 -20.75
CA GLN A 94 21.60 -9.41 -21.78
C GLN A 94 22.98 -9.13 -22.38
N GLN A 95 23.29 -7.89 -22.77
CA GLN A 95 24.61 -7.53 -23.29
C GLN A 95 25.73 -7.83 -22.29
N ILE A 96 25.49 -7.63 -21.00
CA ILE A 96 26.47 -7.97 -19.95
C ILE A 96 26.61 -9.51 -19.81
N GLN A 97 25.53 -10.28 -19.91
CA GLN A 97 25.57 -11.74 -19.86
C GLN A 97 26.26 -12.35 -21.08
N ASP A 98 26.06 -11.78 -22.25
CA ASP A 98 26.66 -12.22 -23.51
C ASP A 98 28.13 -11.75 -23.65
N LEU A 99 28.66 -11.04 -22.66
CA LEU A 99 30.02 -10.46 -22.62
C LEU A 99 30.30 -9.42 -23.72
N ASP A 100 29.28 -8.89 -24.37
CA ASP A 100 29.40 -7.82 -25.35
C ASP A 100 29.85 -6.50 -24.72
N VAL A 101 29.41 -6.29 -23.44
CA VAL A 101 29.72 -5.09 -22.65
C VAL A 101 30.16 -5.50 -21.26
N THR A 102 31.28 -4.96 -20.78
CA THR A 102 31.80 -5.25 -19.43
C THR A 102 31.22 -4.36 -18.35
N CYS A 103 30.69 -3.20 -18.72
CA CYS A 103 30.12 -2.20 -17.81
C CYS A 103 28.85 -1.61 -18.39
N ALA A 104 27.80 -1.47 -17.57
CA ALA A 104 26.53 -0.89 -17.99
C ALA A 104 26.66 0.53 -18.57
N LEU A 105 27.68 1.30 -18.15
CA LEU A 105 27.95 2.66 -18.64
C LEU A 105 28.41 2.71 -20.11
N GLN A 106 28.88 1.58 -20.66
CA GLN A 106 29.36 1.47 -22.03
C GLN A 106 28.24 1.16 -23.03
N SER A 107 27.07 0.78 -22.56
CA SER A 107 25.92 0.47 -23.43
C SER A 107 25.30 1.75 -24.00
N GLU A 108 25.03 1.77 -25.29
CA GLU A 108 24.31 2.88 -25.96
C GLU A 108 22.83 2.98 -25.56
N LEU A 109 22.28 1.93 -24.92
CA LEU A 109 20.88 1.87 -24.47
C LEU A 109 20.64 2.68 -23.19
N VAL A 110 21.70 3.11 -22.49
CA VAL A 110 21.59 3.92 -21.27
C VAL A 110 21.83 5.40 -21.55
N LYS A 111 21.14 6.26 -20.81
CA LYS A 111 21.39 7.71 -20.85
C LYS A 111 22.38 8.06 -19.75
N LEU A 112 23.62 8.30 -20.12
CA LEU A 112 24.69 8.67 -19.19
C LEU A 112 24.42 10.05 -18.60
N VAL A 113 24.36 10.14 -17.26
CA VAL A 113 24.16 11.40 -16.53
C VAL A 113 25.47 12.01 -16.11
N TYR A 114 26.31 11.21 -15.43
CA TYR A 114 27.61 11.69 -14.93
C TYR A 114 28.56 10.53 -14.66
N THR A 115 29.82 10.66 -15.08
CA THR A 115 30.91 9.73 -14.81
C THR A 115 31.95 10.35 -13.88
N PHE A 116 32.62 9.56 -13.07
CA PHE A 116 33.58 10.05 -12.07
C PHE A 116 34.92 10.47 -12.65
N ASP A 117 35.21 10.16 -13.91
CA ASP A 117 36.35 10.71 -14.63
C ASP A 117 36.34 12.25 -14.69
N ARG A 118 35.14 12.83 -14.81
CA ARG A 118 34.96 14.31 -14.80
C ARG A 118 35.31 14.95 -13.46
N LEU A 119 35.28 14.18 -12.35
CA LEU A 119 35.71 14.66 -11.03
C LEU A 119 37.24 14.92 -10.99
N SER A 120 38.04 14.07 -11.62
CA SER A 120 39.49 14.22 -11.68
C SER A 120 39.89 15.38 -12.56
N ALA A 121 39.16 15.65 -13.65
CA ALA A 121 39.39 16.77 -14.55
C ALA A 121 39.03 18.13 -13.90
N ALA A 122 38.08 18.17 -12.97
CA ALA A 122 37.63 19.41 -12.33
C ALA A 122 38.50 19.88 -11.15
N ALA A 123 39.38 19.02 -10.61
CA ALA A 123 40.19 19.35 -9.43
C ALA A 123 41.67 18.94 -9.63
N PRO A 124 42.48 19.76 -10.26
CA PRO A 124 43.91 19.44 -10.58
C PRO A 124 44.81 19.30 -9.33
N ALA A 125 44.34 19.70 -8.13
CA ALA A 125 45.11 19.63 -6.86
C ALA A 125 44.59 18.57 -5.87
N GLY A 126 43.58 17.77 -6.22
CA GLY A 126 43.01 16.73 -5.38
C GLY A 126 41.70 16.26 -5.97
N ARG A 127 41.22 15.01 -5.61
CA ARG A 127 39.93 14.51 -6.06
C ARG A 127 38.83 15.40 -5.50
N ALA A 128 37.96 15.95 -6.35
CA ALA A 128 36.75 16.61 -5.90
C ALA A 128 35.86 15.60 -5.12
N THR A 129 35.40 16.00 -3.94
CA THR A 129 34.56 15.17 -3.08
C THR A 129 33.06 15.38 -3.31
N SER A 130 32.73 16.29 -4.22
CA SER A 130 31.34 16.65 -4.53
C SER A 130 31.18 17.13 -5.96
N PHE A 131 29.99 16.88 -6.53
CA PHE A 131 29.59 17.45 -7.82
C PHE A 131 28.08 17.69 -7.87
N GLY A 132 27.67 18.59 -8.77
CA GLY A 132 26.30 18.82 -9.16
C GLY A 132 26.13 18.67 -10.67
N SER A 133 25.11 17.98 -11.10
CA SER A 133 24.77 17.80 -12.52
C SER A 133 23.28 18.04 -12.75
N VAL A 134 22.95 18.71 -13.83
CA VAL A 134 21.59 18.90 -14.32
C VAL A 134 21.47 18.20 -15.66
N PHE A 135 20.56 17.27 -15.76
CA PHE A 135 20.32 16.47 -16.95
C PHE A 135 18.90 16.70 -17.47
N HIS A 136 18.77 17.08 -18.74
CA HIS A 136 17.48 17.28 -19.39
C HIS A 136 17.07 16.01 -20.13
N VAL A 137 15.87 15.50 -19.81
CA VAL A 137 15.31 14.32 -20.45
C VAL A 137 14.36 14.78 -21.57
N THR A 138 14.73 14.52 -22.81
CA THR A 138 13.96 14.90 -24.00
C THR A 138 12.94 13.84 -24.41
N ASP A 139 13.28 12.57 -24.19
CA ASP A 139 12.43 11.44 -24.57
C ASP A 139 11.52 11.07 -23.40
N PRO A 140 10.18 11.15 -23.55
CA PRO A 140 9.27 10.83 -22.48
C PRO A 140 9.29 9.33 -22.20
N GLY A 141 9.37 8.96 -20.93
CA GLY A 141 9.46 7.58 -20.51
C GLY A 141 9.54 7.45 -18.99
N GLN A 142 9.41 6.24 -18.53
CA GLN A 142 9.69 5.88 -17.14
C GLN A 142 11.14 5.45 -17.04
N TYR A 143 11.92 6.23 -16.30
CA TYR A 143 13.35 6.01 -16.12
C TYR A 143 13.67 5.73 -14.67
N THR A 144 14.58 4.79 -14.46
CA THR A 144 15.21 4.55 -13.16
C THR A 144 16.59 5.20 -13.15
N LEU A 145 16.89 5.96 -12.09
CA LEU A 145 18.23 6.45 -11.83
C LEU A 145 19.06 5.32 -11.21
N LEU A 146 20.17 4.97 -11.86
CA LEU A 146 21.06 3.90 -11.43
C LEU A 146 22.49 4.44 -11.27
N PHE A 147 23.20 3.88 -10.30
CA PHE A 147 24.64 4.04 -10.17
C PHE A 147 25.34 2.73 -10.53
N ALA A 148 26.33 2.80 -11.41
CA ALA A 148 27.19 1.67 -11.75
C ALA A 148 28.55 1.80 -11.08
N ASN A 149 28.99 0.68 -10.49
CA ASN A 149 30.33 0.44 -10.01
C ASN A 149 30.87 -0.79 -10.74
N CYS A 150 31.56 -0.58 -11.84
CA CYS A 150 32.10 -1.66 -12.67
C CYS A 150 33.52 -2.10 -12.23
N LEU A 151 34.07 -1.48 -11.17
CA LEU A 151 35.36 -1.86 -10.62
C LEU A 151 35.19 -2.96 -9.57
N PRO A 152 35.76 -4.15 -9.76
CA PRO A 152 35.61 -5.26 -8.83
C PRO A 152 36.17 -4.88 -7.46
N GLN A 153 35.41 -5.20 -6.39
CA GLN A 153 35.74 -5.00 -4.98
C GLN A 153 35.87 -3.55 -4.49
N LEU A 154 35.75 -2.56 -5.35
CA LEU A 154 35.78 -1.16 -4.95
C LEU A 154 34.53 -0.84 -4.12
N ARG A 155 34.74 -0.26 -2.94
CA ARG A 155 33.64 0.22 -2.08
C ARG A 155 33.54 1.73 -2.20
N VAL A 156 32.30 2.20 -2.40
CA VAL A 156 31.99 3.62 -2.55
C VAL A 156 31.13 4.09 -1.38
N SER A 157 31.50 5.23 -0.79
CA SER A 157 30.64 5.94 0.17
C SER A 157 30.37 7.33 -0.39
N MET A 158 29.12 7.76 -0.36
CA MET A 158 28.71 9.08 -0.84
C MET A 158 27.31 9.43 -0.32
N SER A 159 27.01 10.71 -0.25
CA SER A 159 25.65 11.22 -0.06
C SER A 159 25.12 11.72 -1.39
N VAL A 160 24.03 11.12 -1.85
CA VAL A 160 23.37 11.43 -3.13
C VAL A 160 22.09 12.16 -2.85
N GLN A 161 21.91 13.33 -3.42
CA GLN A 161 20.65 14.05 -3.45
C GLN A 161 20.16 14.12 -4.89
N SER A 162 19.04 13.46 -5.16
CA SER A 162 18.36 13.46 -6.46
C SER A 162 17.08 14.28 -6.37
N ALA A 163 16.81 15.10 -7.39
CA ALA A 163 15.54 15.78 -7.57
C ALA A 163 15.10 15.61 -9.02
N MET A 164 13.95 14.97 -9.20
CA MET A 164 13.35 14.73 -10.51
C MET A 164 12.04 15.48 -10.62
N TYR A 165 11.88 16.22 -11.74
CA TYR A 165 10.65 16.97 -11.98
C TYR A 165 10.38 17.16 -13.48
N ASN A 166 9.12 17.41 -13.79
CA ASN A 166 8.70 17.85 -15.12
C ASN A 166 8.42 19.36 -15.09
N ILE A 167 8.64 20.05 -16.19
CA ILE A 167 8.27 21.46 -16.32
C ILE A 167 6.94 21.52 -17.08
N GLU A 168 5.94 22.14 -16.49
CA GLU A 168 4.65 22.34 -17.13
C GLU A 168 4.78 23.35 -18.27
N PRO A 169 4.46 22.98 -19.53
CA PRO A 169 4.70 23.86 -20.68
C PRO A 169 3.92 25.18 -20.63
N SER A 170 2.73 25.17 -20.00
CA SER A 170 1.84 26.32 -19.95
C SER A 170 2.25 27.37 -18.90
N SER A 171 2.74 26.93 -17.73
CA SER A 171 3.03 27.79 -16.58
C SER A 171 4.52 27.93 -16.26
N GLY A 172 5.38 27.07 -16.82
CA GLY A 172 6.79 26.96 -16.46
C GLY A 172 7.02 26.43 -15.04
N ARG A 173 5.95 25.96 -14.36
CA ARG A 173 6.01 25.44 -12.99
C ARG A 173 6.70 24.07 -12.97
N ARG A 174 7.50 23.84 -11.93
CA ARG A 174 8.08 22.53 -11.66
C ARG A 174 7.02 21.63 -11.03
N VAL A 175 6.84 20.45 -11.59
CA VAL A 175 5.94 19.40 -11.11
C VAL A 175 6.80 18.23 -10.67
N TYR A 176 6.87 18.00 -9.37
CA TYR A 176 7.72 16.96 -8.80
C TYR A 176 7.06 15.58 -8.80
N LEU A 177 5.81 15.45 -9.16
CA LEU A 177 5.15 14.15 -9.34
C LEU A 177 5.48 13.54 -10.70
N SER A 178 5.73 12.24 -10.70
CA SER A 178 5.85 11.42 -11.91
C SER A 178 4.64 11.61 -12.83
N ALA A 179 4.86 11.60 -14.15
CA ALA A 179 3.78 11.82 -15.14
C ALA A 179 2.56 10.91 -14.94
N GLY A 180 2.77 9.67 -14.48
CA GLY A 180 1.68 8.74 -14.18
C GLY A 180 0.93 9.01 -12.88
N SER A 181 1.47 9.85 -12.01
CA SER A 181 0.91 10.18 -10.69
C SER A 181 0.35 11.60 -10.60
N ALA A 182 0.54 12.42 -11.64
CA ALA A 182 0.15 13.83 -11.64
C ALA A 182 -1.35 14.08 -11.38
N SER A 183 -2.22 13.13 -11.74
CA SER A 183 -3.67 13.21 -11.51
C SER A 183 -4.10 12.71 -10.12
N LEU A 184 -3.22 12.08 -9.34
CA LEU A 184 -3.60 11.45 -8.08
C LEU A 184 -4.16 12.42 -7.02
N PRO A 185 -3.62 13.65 -6.82
CA PRO A 185 -4.18 14.58 -5.85
C PRO A 185 -5.67 14.85 -6.09
N TYR A 186 -6.04 15.05 -7.36
CA TYR A 186 -7.44 15.31 -7.75
C TYR A 186 -8.32 14.08 -7.56
N ILE A 187 -7.81 12.88 -7.89
CA ILE A 187 -8.53 11.62 -7.75
C ILE A 187 -8.82 11.35 -6.27
N TYR A 188 -7.81 11.45 -5.39
CA TYR A 188 -7.99 11.26 -3.96
C TYR A 188 -8.94 12.28 -3.34
N PHE A 189 -8.85 13.54 -3.76
CA PHE A 189 -9.78 14.57 -3.31
C PHE A 189 -11.23 14.29 -3.76
N LEU A 190 -11.44 13.84 -4.99
CA LEU A 190 -12.76 13.44 -5.48
C LEU A 190 -13.35 12.28 -4.65
N PHE A 191 -12.54 11.26 -4.36
CA PHE A 191 -12.98 10.16 -3.50
C PHE A 191 -13.22 10.61 -2.06
N PHE A 192 -12.41 11.52 -1.51
CA PHE A 192 -12.69 12.15 -0.21
C PHE A 192 -14.08 12.75 -0.17
N LEU A 193 -14.47 13.53 -1.19
CA LEU A 193 -15.81 14.12 -1.29
C LEU A 193 -16.89 13.02 -1.37
N ALA A 194 -16.68 11.97 -2.15
CA ALA A 194 -17.61 10.85 -2.27
C ALA A 194 -17.84 10.14 -0.93
N TYR A 195 -16.77 9.85 -0.18
CA TYR A 195 -16.87 9.27 1.16
C TYR A 195 -17.45 10.25 2.18
N GLY A 196 -17.22 11.55 2.03
CA GLY A 196 -17.85 12.60 2.84
C GLY A 196 -19.38 12.60 2.66
N VAL A 197 -19.84 12.55 1.42
CA VAL A 197 -21.28 12.41 1.11
C VAL A 197 -21.84 11.12 1.71
N LEU A 198 -21.13 10.00 1.54
CA LEU A 198 -21.54 8.70 2.13
C LEU A 198 -21.65 8.78 3.66
N ALA A 199 -20.71 9.43 4.33
CA ALA A 199 -20.73 9.62 5.79
C ALA A 199 -21.93 10.47 6.21
N VAL A 200 -22.22 11.57 5.52
CA VAL A 200 -23.39 12.43 5.80
C VAL A 200 -24.69 11.66 5.63
N LEU A 201 -24.84 10.93 4.52
CA LEU A 201 -26.03 10.09 4.28
C LEU A 201 -26.21 9.04 5.39
N TRP A 202 -25.11 8.43 5.83
CA TRP A 202 -25.12 7.43 6.90
C TRP A 202 -25.49 8.04 8.25
N ILE A 203 -24.97 9.24 8.56
CA ILE A 203 -25.35 10.01 9.76
C ILE A 203 -26.86 10.31 9.75
N LEU A 204 -27.38 10.83 8.63
CA LEU A 204 -28.81 11.13 8.50
C LEU A 204 -29.67 9.85 8.67
N LEU A 205 -29.23 8.73 8.14
CA LEU A 205 -29.89 7.44 8.29
C LEU A 205 -29.92 7.01 9.76
N LEU A 206 -28.80 7.12 10.47
CA LEU A 206 -28.71 6.77 11.90
C LEU A 206 -29.59 7.70 12.77
N PHE A 207 -29.65 8.99 12.47
CA PHE A 207 -30.56 9.90 13.19
C PHE A 207 -32.03 9.54 12.97
N ARG A 208 -32.41 9.18 11.72
CA ARG A 208 -33.79 8.78 11.39
C ARG A 208 -34.19 7.45 12.03
N LYS A 209 -33.25 6.50 12.12
CA LYS A 209 -33.48 5.12 12.55
C LYS A 209 -32.81 4.80 13.90
N ARG A 210 -32.73 5.78 14.79
CA ARG A 210 -31.99 5.70 16.07
C ARG A 210 -32.44 4.52 16.95
N GLN A 211 -33.73 4.14 16.89
CA GLN A 211 -34.28 3.06 17.71
C GLN A 211 -33.84 1.65 17.23
N THR A 212 -33.51 1.51 15.95
CA THR A 212 -33.07 0.23 15.32
C THR A 212 -31.55 0.19 15.09
N ALA A 213 -30.83 1.21 15.53
CA ALA A 213 -29.38 1.30 15.34
C ALA A 213 -28.62 0.50 16.38
N PHE A 214 -27.84 -0.50 15.93
CA PHE A 214 -26.91 -1.29 16.74
C PHE A 214 -25.52 -0.63 16.81
N ARG A 215 -24.68 -1.10 17.74
CA ARG A 215 -23.30 -0.60 17.91
C ARG A 215 -22.45 -0.70 16.65
N ILE A 216 -22.67 -1.75 15.85
CA ILE A 216 -21.94 -1.96 14.60
C ILE A 216 -22.18 -0.85 13.56
N HIS A 217 -23.38 -0.26 13.51
CA HIS A 217 -23.68 0.83 12.58
C HIS A 217 -22.87 2.11 12.89
N TYR A 218 -22.62 2.40 14.18
CA TYR A 218 -21.73 3.49 14.57
C TYR A 218 -20.28 3.18 14.24
N PHE A 219 -19.87 1.90 14.37
CA PHE A 219 -18.54 1.46 13.96
C PHE A 219 -18.35 1.56 12.43
N MET A 220 -19.38 1.19 11.64
CA MET A 220 -19.37 1.39 10.18
C MET A 220 -19.19 2.87 9.82
N LEU A 221 -19.88 3.78 10.51
CA LEU A 221 -19.70 5.22 10.34
C LEU A 221 -18.24 5.64 10.63
N ALA A 222 -17.68 5.17 11.74
CA ALA A 222 -16.28 5.47 12.09
C ALA A 222 -15.31 5.01 11.00
N VAL A 223 -15.51 3.82 10.44
CA VAL A 223 -14.67 3.28 9.34
C VAL A 223 -14.76 4.13 8.08
N VAL A 224 -15.97 4.62 7.72
CA VAL A 224 -16.17 5.54 6.58
C VAL A 224 -15.46 6.86 6.80
N ILE A 225 -15.56 7.45 8.00
CA ILE A 225 -14.88 8.70 8.37
C ILE A 225 -13.36 8.53 8.32
N LEU A 226 -12.82 7.43 8.88
CA LEU A 226 -11.39 7.14 8.84
C LEU A 226 -10.88 6.99 7.40
N LYS A 227 -11.67 6.37 6.52
CA LYS A 227 -11.33 6.28 5.09
C LYS A 227 -11.32 7.65 4.42
N ALA A 228 -12.31 8.51 4.69
CA ALA A 228 -12.35 9.87 4.18
C ALA A 228 -11.13 10.68 4.63
N LEU A 229 -10.78 10.64 5.92
CA LEU A 229 -9.61 11.34 6.46
C LEU A 229 -8.29 10.83 5.84
N ASN A 230 -8.16 9.52 5.66
CA ASN A 230 -7.00 8.96 4.97
C ASN A 230 -6.87 9.50 3.54
N LEU A 231 -7.96 9.54 2.77
CA LEU A 231 -7.95 10.06 1.40
C LEU A 231 -7.64 11.56 1.34
N LEU A 232 -8.11 12.33 2.31
CA LEU A 232 -7.78 13.75 2.43
C LEU A 232 -6.27 13.93 2.68
N CYS A 233 -5.71 13.20 3.65
CA CYS A 233 -4.28 13.27 3.94
C CYS A 233 -3.43 12.84 2.75
N GLU A 234 -3.85 11.81 2.01
CA GLU A 234 -3.16 11.34 0.81
C GLU A 234 -3.25 12.35 -0.35
N ALA A 235 -4.40 13.03 -0.51
CA ALA A 235 -4.56 14.08 -1.48
C ALA A 235 -3.65 15.28 -1.20
N GLU A 236 -3.58 15.72 0.06
CA GLU A 236 -2.72 16.81 0.50
C GLU A 236 -1.22 16.43 0.43
N ASP A 237 -0.87 15.21 0.84
CA ASP A 237 0.49 14.67 0.69
C ASP A 237 0.96 14.77 -0.76
N LYS A 238 0.21 14.20 -1.69
CA LYS A 238 0.56 14.24 -3.13
C LYS A 238 0.53 15.65 -3.71
N SER A 239 -0.42 16.49 -3.30
CA SER A 239 -0.47 17.90 -3.73
C SER A 239 0.73 18.71 -3.23
N TYR A 240 1.17 18.44 -2.01
CA TYR A 240 2.34 19.11 -1.43
C TYR A 240 3.64 18.67 -2.11
N ILE A 241 3.82 17.35 -2.32
CA ILE A 241 4.94 16.79 -3.08
C ILE A 241 4.98 17.36 -4.49
N GLU A 242 3.84 17.43 -5.18
CA GLU A 242 3.74 18.00 -6.52
C GLU A 242 4.37 19.40 -6.62
N ARG A 243 4.15 20.24 -5.61
CA ARG A 243 4.56 21.66 -5.61
C ARG A 243 5.96 21.89 -5.05
N THR A 244 6.32 21.18 -4.00
CA THR A 244 7.53 21.43 -3.21
C THR A 244 8.61 20.35 -3.35
N GLY A 245 8.24 19.17 -3.82
CA GLY A 245 9.10 18.00 -3.88
C GLY A 245 9.29 17.29 -2.53
N SER A 246 8.54 17.67 -1.49
CA SER A 246 8.62 17.06 -0.16
C SER A 246 7.26 17.05 0.53
N ALA A 247 6.97 16.04 1.36
CA ALA A 247 5.68 15.84 2.00
C ALA A 247 5.43 16.73 3.24
N HIS A 248 6.47 17.29 3.85
CA HIS A 248 6.44 18.21 5.01
C HIS A 248 5.53 17.77 6.17
N GLY A 249 5.49 16.46 6.48
CA GLY A 249 4.73 15.92 7.62
C GLY A 249 3.32 15.42 7.29
N TRP A 250 2.79 15.65 6.08
CA TRP A 250 1.52 15.07 5.63
C TRP A 250 1.61 13.55 5.48
N ASP A 251 2.80 13.03 5.14
CA ASP A 251 3.16 11.62 5.12
C ASP A 251 2.89 10.93 6.47
N ILE A 252 3.25 11.56 7.58
CA ILE A 252 3.00 11.02 8.93
C ILE A 252 1.50 10.87 9.19
N LEU A 253 0.71 11.88 8.88
CA LEU A 253 -0.74 11.84 9.03
C LEU A 253 -1.36 10.77 8.11
N PHE A 254 -0.88 10.68 6.88
CA PHE A 254 -1.29 9.63 5.94
C PHE A 254 -1.02 8.23 6.50
N TYR A 255 0.17 7.95 7.03
CA TYR A 255 0.50 6.66 7.61
C TYR A 255 -0.37 6.32 8.83
N ILE A 256 -0.62 7.30 9.72
CA ILE A 256 -1.49 7.11 10.89
C ILE A 256 -2.91 6.74 10.45
N PHE A 257 -3.51 7.51 9.54
CA PHE A 257 -4.88 7.24 9.08
C PHE A 257 -4.96 5.98 8.22
N SER A 258 -3.94 5.66 7.44
CA SER A 258 -3.85 4.42 6.67
C SER A 258 -3.84 3.18 7.59
N PHE A 259 -3.07 3.25 8.67
CA PHE A 259 -3.04 2.22 9.70
C PHE A 259 -4.39 2.04 10.40
N LEU A 260 -4.99 3.13 10.89
CA LEU A 260 -6.28 3.10 11.56
C LEU A 260 -7.40 2.59 10.63
N LYS A 261 -7.43 3.05 9.38
CA LYS A 261 -8.35 2.58 8.34
C LYS A 261 -8.19 1.08 8.09
N GLY A 262 -6.96 0.59 7.95
CA GLY A 262 -6.66 -0.82 7.68
C GLY A 262 -7.19 -1.72 8.79
N ILE A 263 -6.84 -1.44 10.04
CA ILE A 263 -7.33 -2.22 11.20
C ILE A 263 -8.85 -2.14 11.32
N SER A 264 -9.43 -0.96 11.18
CA SER A 264 -10.87 -0.76 11.37
C SER A 264 -11.68 -1.47 10.30
N LEU A 265 -11.28 -1.38 9.03
CA LEU A 265 -11.95 -2.08 7.94
C LEU A 265 -11.87 -3.61 8.13
N PHE A 266 -10.69 -4.10 8.49
CA PHE A 266 -10.47 -5.50 8.73
C PHE A 266 -11.33 -6.02 9.88
N THR A 267 -11.35 -5.30 11.00
CA THR A 267 -12.19 -5.59 12.16
C THR A 267 -13.66 -5.58 11.76
N LEU A 268 -14.11 -4.61 10.96
CA LEU A 268 -15.48 -4.53 10.47
C LEU A 268 -15.88 -5.78 9.67
N ILE A 269 -15.02 -6.21 8.72
CA ILE A 269 -15.29 -7.40 7.91
C ILE A 269 -15.45 -8.65 8.79
N VAL A 270 -14.56 -8.83 9.77
CA VAL A 270 -14.64 -9.96 10.71
C VAL A 270 -15.90 -9.88 11.56
N LEU A 271 -16.21 -8.73 12.13
CA LEU A 271 -17.39 -8.54 13.00
C LEU A 271 -18.70 -8.78 12.26
N ILE A 272 -18.83 -8.25 11.05
CA ILE A 272 -20.01 -8.52 10.20
C ILE A 272 -20.03 -10.00 9.81
N GLY A 273 -18.91 -10.55 9.35
CA GLY A 273 -18.81 -11.95 8.92
C GLY A 273 -19.13 -12.96 10.01
N THR A 274 -18.89 -12.64 11.28
CA THR A 274 -19.21 -13.49 12.43
C THR A 274 -20.60 -13.21 13.00
N GLY A 275 -21.28 -12.18 12.49
CA GLY A 275 -22.63 -11.78 12.97
C GLY A 275 -22.63 -11.13 14.35
N TRP A 276 -21.48 -10.56 14.79
CA TRP A 276 -21.42 -9.84 16.06
C TRP A 276 -22.35 -8.61 16.05
N SER A 277 -22.96 -8.35 17.21
CA SER A 277 -23.94 -7.27 17.42
C SER A 277 -25.30 -7.48 16.74
N PHE A 278 -25.41 -8.39 15.78
CA PHE A 278 -26.67 -8.75 15.11
C PHE A 278 -27.27 -10.03 15.69
N LEU A 279 -26.44 -11.09 15.71
CA LEU A 279 -26.85 -12.42 16.15
C LEU A 279 -26.38 -12.74 17.57
N LYS A 280 -25.30 -12.10 18.03
CA LYS A 280 -24.68 -12.38 19.33
C LYS A 280 -24.24 -11.08 20.00
N PRO A 281 -24.62 -10.85 21.28
CA PRO A 281 -24.25 -9.65 22.02
C PRO A 281 -22.76 -9.64 22.48
N TYR A 282 -22.08 -10.79 22.43
CA TYR A 282 -20.69 -10.96 22.86
C TYR A 282 -19.85 -11.67 21.80
N LEU A 283 -18.57 -11.35 21.78
CA LEU A 283 -17.60 -11.95 20.88
C LEU A 283 -17.19 -13.33 21.41
N GLN A 284 -17.25 -14.36 20.56
CA GLN A 284 -16.80 -15.71 20.93
C GLN A 284 -15.27 -15.75 21.07
N ASP A 285 -14.76 -16.71 21.87
CA ASP A 285 -13.30 -16.84 22.09
C ASP A 285 -12.52 -17.14 20.81
N LYS A 286 -13.13 -17.80 19.84
CA LYS A 286 -12.53 -18.06 18.52
C LYS A 286 -12.36 -16.78 17.71
N GLU A 287 -13.36 -15.91 17.71
CA GLU A 287 -13.37 -14.62 17.03
C GLU A 287 -12.36 -13.67 17.67
N LYS A 288 -12.28 -13.65 19.01
CA LYS A 288 -11.24 -12.91 19.75
C LYS A 288 -9.82 -13.36 19.38
N LYS A 289 -9.60 -14.69 19.24
CA LYS A 289 -8.30 -15.24 18.84
C LYS A 289 -7.91 -14.81 17.43
N VAL A 290 -8.85 -14.81 16.48
CA VAL A 290 -8.59 -14.32 15.11
C VAL A 290 -8.19 -12.86 15.11
N LEU A 291 -8.94 -11.98 15.79
CA LEU A 291 -8.59 -10.56 15.89
C LEU A 291 -7.25 -10.36 16.62
N MET A 292 -6.97 -11.17 17.67
CA MET A 292 -5.72 -11.10 18.42
C MET A 292 -4.48 -11.46 17.56
N VAL A 293 -4.64 -12.30 16.55
CA VAL A 293 -3.56 -12.64 15.60
C VAL A 293 -3.48 -11.60 14.48
N VAL A 294 -4.62 -11.19 13.95
CA VAL A 294 -4.68 -10.34 12.76
C VAL A 294 -4.25 -8.90 13.04
N ILE A 295 -4.62 -8.33 14.21
CA ILE A 295 -4.25 -6.95 14.54
C ILE A 295 -2.72 -6.78 14.61
N PRO A 296 -1.94 -7.61 15.34
CA PRO A 296 -0.48 -7.53 15.30
C PRO A 296 0.11 -7.76 13.90
N LEU A 297 -0.47 -8.67 13.13
CA LEU A 297 -0.03 -8.93 11.77
C LEU A 297 -0.22 -7.70 10.87
N GLN A 298 -1.34 -6.99 11.03
CA GLN A 298 -1.61 -5.73 10.33
C GLN A 298 -0.64 -4.61 10.76
N VAL A 299 -0.22 -4.58 12.03
CA VAL A 299 0.85 -3.68 12.50
C VAL A 299 2.15 -3.95 11.75
N VAL A 300 2.56 -5.22 11.64
CA VAL A 300 3.77 -5.61 10.90
C VAL A 300 3.68 -5.23 9.42
N ALA A 301 2.52 -5.45 8.79
CA ALA A 301 2.30 -5.07 7.40
C ALA A 301 2.44 -3.55 7.20
N ASN A 302 1.87 -2.73 8.08
CA ASN A 302 1.98 -1.28 7.97
C ASN A 302 3.42 -0.78 8.23
N ILE A 303 4.14 -1.38 9.19
CA ILE A 303 5.57 -1.07 9.39
C ILE A 303 6.37 -1.42 8.14
N ALA A 304 6.14 -2.61 7.56
CA ALA A 304 6.82 -3.01 6.34
C ALA A 304 6.53 -2.05 5.18
N GLN A 305 5.28 -1.59 5.04
CA GLN A 305 4.90 -0.59 4.04
C GLN A 305 5.68 0.72 4.21
N VAL A 306 5.71 1.25 5.44
CA VAL A 306 6.48 2.48 5.75
C VAL A 306 7.96 2.31 5.42
N VAL A 307 8.56 1.17 5.82
CA VAL A 307 9.97 0.90 5.53
C VAL A 307 10.23 0.81 4.02
N ILE A 308 9.32 0.21 3.24
CA ILE A 308 9.44 0.10 1.78
C ILE A 308 9.38 1.49 1.13
N ASP A 309 8.42 2.32 1.57
CA ASP A 309 8.18 3.65 1.00
C ASP A 309 9.34 4.62 1.33
N GLU A 310 9.83 4.58 2.57
CA GLU A 310 10.91 5.45 3.04
C GLU A 310 12.31 5.01 2.58
N SER A 311 12.59 3.70 2.63
CA SER A 311 13.92 3.19 2.27
C SER A 311 14.21 3.30 0.78
N GLY A 312 13.20 3.11 -0.08
CA GLY A 312 13.36 3.07 -1.52
C GLY A 312 14.19 1.88 -2.04
N PRO A 313 14.31 1.72 -3.36
CA PRO A 313 14.93 0.54 -3.97
C PRO A 313 16.45 0.44 -3.78
N TYR A 314 17.13 1.50 -3.32
CA TYR A 314 18.58 1.49 -3.06
C TYR A 314 18.95 0.69 -1.80
N ALA A 315 18.03 0.52 -0.85
CA ALA A 315 18.28 -0.22 0.38
C ALA A 315 18.54 -1.72 0.09
N ARG A 316 19.53 -2.30 0.78
CA ARG A 316 19.89 -3.72 0.59
C ARG A 316 18.74 -4.66 0.92
N ASP A 317 17.96 -4.32 1.94
CA ASP A 317 16.90 -5.16 2.48
C ASP A 317 15.51 -4.84 1.88
N TRP A 318 15.43 -3.92 0.91
CA TRP A 318 14.16 -3.50 0.31
C TRP A 318 13.36 -4.66 -0.29
N VAL A 319 14.02 -5.55 -1.04
CA VAL A 319 13.38 -6.73 -1.63
C VAL A 319 12.84 -7.66 -0.54
N THR A 320 13.60 -7.85 0.55
CA THR A 320 13.19 -8.68 1.69
C THR A 320 11.96 -8.10 2.38
N TRP A 321 11.93 -6.79 2.65
CA TRP A 321 10.76 -6.13 3.22
C TRP A 321 9.54 -6.19 2.33
N LYS A 322 9.72 -6.06 1.01
CA LYS A 322 8.63 -6.23 0.04
C LYS A 322 8.05 -7.66 0.06
N GLN A 323 8.90 -8.68 0.18
CA GLN A 323 8.45 -10.06 0.33
C GLN A 323 7.73 -10.30 1.66
N VAL A 324 8.25 -9.75 2.76
CA VAL A 324 7.60 -9.81 4.08
C VAL A 324 6.23 -9.15 4.04
N PHE A 325 6.11 -7.97 3.45
CA PHE A 325 4.84 -7.28 3.28
C PHE A 325 3.83 -8.14 2.51
N LEU A 326 4.21 -8.68 1.37
CA LEU A 326 3.35 -9.53 0.55
C LEU A 326 2.91 -10.79 1.29
N LEU A 327 3.83 -11.47 2.00
CA LEU A 327 3.54 -12.65 2.78
C LEU A 327 2.53 -12.36 3.90
N VAL A 328 2.75 -11.29 4.66
CA VAL A 328 1.87 -10.86 5.75
C VAL A 328 0.48 -10.53 5.21
N ASP A 329 0.40 -9.83 4.08
CA ASP A 329 -0.87 -9.47 3.45
C ASP A 329 -1.68 -10.72 3.04
N VAL A 330 -1.03 -11.71 2.43
CA VAL A 330 -1.66 -13.00 2.08
C VAL A 330 -2.13 -13.74 3.33
N ILE A 331 -1.32 -13.79 4.39
CA ILE A 331 -1.71 -14.44 5.66
C ILE A 331 -2.91 -13.72 6.27
N CYS A 332 -2.95 -12.39 6.28
CA CYS A 332 -4.09 -11.61 6.74
C CYS A 332 -5.37 -11.96 5.96
N CYS A 333 -5.30 -12.03 4.63
CA CYS A 333 -6.42 -12.41 3.79
C CYS A 333 -6.93 -13.84 4.11
N CYS A 334 -6.03 -14.80 4.28
CA CYS A 334 -6.37 -16.16 4.68
C CYS A 334 -6.98 -16.22 6.08
N ALA A 335 -6.47 -15.44 7.03
CA ALA A 335 -6.96 -15.37 8.40
C ALA A 335 -8.39 -14.81 8.49
N ILE A 336 -8.82 -13.99 7.55
CA ILE A 336 -10.23 -13.54 7.44
C ILE A 336 -11.12 -14.66 6.91
N LEU A 337 -10.68 -15.30 5.83
CA LEU A 337 -11.54 -16.23 5.08
C LEU A 337 -11.70 -17.57 5.82
N PHE A 338 -10.66 -18.05 6.49
CA PHE A 338 -10.66 -19.35 7.15
C PHE A 338 -11.74 -19.52 8.22
N PRO A 339 -11.90 -18.61 9.21
CA PRO A 339 -12.97 -18.72 10.21
C PRO A 339 -14.37 -18.66 9.61
N ILE A 340 -14.55 -17.88 8.55
CA ILE A 340 -15.83 -17.75 7.84
C ILE A 340 -16.21 -19.09 7.21
N VAL A 341 -15.31 -19.66 6.38
CA VAL A 341 -15.53 -20.93 5.71
C VAL A 341 -15.75 -22.07 6.73
N TRP A 342 -14.95 -22.08 7.80
CA TRP A 342 -15.07 -23.09 8.84
C TRP A 342 -16.36 -22.97 9.63
N SER A 343 -16.81 -21.76 9.94
CA SER A 343 -18.11 -21.51 10.59
C SER A 343 -19.27 -22.02 9.74
N ILE A 344 -19.21 -21.78 8.41
CA ILE A 344 -20.21 -22.30 7.45
C ILE A 344 -20.25 -23.83 7.51
N LYS A 345 -19.08 -24.49 7.45
CA LYS A 345 -19.01 -25.94 7.48
C LYS A 345 -19.57 -26.52 8.78
N ASN A 346 -19.15 -26.00 9.92
CA ASN A 346 -19.62 -26.49 11.24
C ASN A 346 -21.13 -26.30 11.46
N LEU A 347 -21.70 -25.17 10.98
CA LEU A 347 -23.15 -24.97 11.09
C LEU A 347 -23.93 -25.86 10.12
N ARG A 348 -23.39 -26.17 8.95
CA ARG A 348 -24.00 -27.11 8.02
C ARG A 348 -24.04 -28.53 8.60
N GLU A 349 -22.99 -28.94 9.30
CA GLU A 349 -22.96 -30.25 10.02
C GLU A 349 -23.91 -30.27 11.20
N ALA A 350 -24.02 -29.17 11.96
CA ALA A 350 -24.93 -29.05 13.09
C ALA A 350 -26.42 -28.97 12.68
N ALA A 351 -26.72 -28.40 11.51
CA ALA A 351 -28.09 -28.34 10.98
C ALA A 351 -28.69 -29.72 10.63
N ARG A 352 -27.80 -30.70 10.37
CA ARG A 352 -28.25 -32.09 10.14
C ARG A 352 -28.68 -32.83 11.42
N THR A 353 -28.33 -32.28 12.59
CA THR A 353 -28.52 -32.97 13.87
C THR A 353 -29.63 -32.38 14.74
N ASP A 354 -29.94 -31.07 14.61
CA ASP A 354 -30.91 -30.38 15.50
C ASP A 354 -31.74 -29.32 14.73
N GLY A 355 -33.07 -29.29 14.95
CA GLY A 355 -33.97 -28.33 14.29
C GLY A 355 -33.67 -26.83 14.58
N LYS A 356 -33.05 -26.49 15.71
CA LYS A 356 -32.57 -25.13 16.01
C LYS A 356 -31.33 -24.71 15.20
N ALA A 357 -30.60 -25.68 14.65
CA ALA A 357 -29.47 -25.42 13.81
C ALA A 357 -29.90 -24.99 12.39
N ALA A 358 -31.11 -25.33 11.94
CA ALA A 358 -31.69 -24.94 10.66
C ALA A 358 -31.82 -23.41 10.54
N VAL A 359 -32.25 -22.72 11.58
CA VAL A 359 -32.35 -21.25 11.64
C VAL A 359 -30.99 -20.57 11.52
N ASN A 360 -30.00 -21.13 12.21
CA ASN A 360 -28.63 -20.62 12.09
C ASN A 360 -28.03 -20.85 10.69
N LEU A 361 -28.42 -21.92 9.99
CA LEU A 361 -28.02 -22.19 8.62
C LEU A 361 -28.67 -21.21 7.66
N MET A 362 -29.94 -20.86 7.83
CA MET A 362 -30.60 -19.81 7.03
C MET A 362 -29.91 -18.47 7.20
N LYS A 363 -29.62 -18.05 8.44
CA LYS A 363 -28.85 -16.83 8.70
C LYS A 363 -27.51 -16.87 7.99
N LEU A 364 -26.82 -18.00 8.02
CA LEU A 364 -25.53 -18.14 7.33
C LEU A 364 -25.68 -18.12 5.80
N THR A 365 -26.77 -18.64 5.26
CA THR A 365 -27.07 -18.59 3.81
C THR A 365 -27.31 -17.15 3.37
N LEU A 366 -27.98 -16.33 4.18
CA LEU A 366 -28.11 -14.88 3.95
C LEU A 366 -26.72 -14.19 3.91
N PHE A 367 -25.83 -14.54 4.83
CA PHE A 367 -24.46 -14.00 4.85
C PHE A 367 -23.58 -14.51 3.71
N ARG A 368 -23.93 -15.61 3.03
CA ARG A 368 -23.16 -16.16 1.90
C ARG A 368 -22.88 -15.12 0.82
N GLN A 369 -23.88 -14.32 0.48
CA GLN A 369 -23.73 -13.26 -0.51
C GLN A 369 -22.70 -12.20 -0.08
N TYR A 370 -22.71 -11.83 1.20
CA TYR A 370 -21.72 -10.91 1.76
C TYR A 370 -20.30 -11.51 1.68
N TYR A 371 -20.13 -12.79 2.03
CA TYR A 371 -18.82 -13.45 1.95
C TYR A 371 -18.26 -13.50 0.54
N ILE A 372 -19.12 -13.78 -0.46
CA ILE A 372 -18.71 -13.75 -1.86
C ILE A 372 -18.22 -12.36 -2.24
N VAL A 373 -18.91 -11.30 -1.85
CA VAL A 373 -18.50 -9.92 -2.13
C VAL A 373 -17.19 -9.57 -1.42
N VAL A 374 -16.99 -10.01 -0.18
CA VAL A 374 -15.71 -9.83 0.54
C VAL A 374 -14.57 -10.52 -0.20
N ILE A 375 -14.76 -11.76 -0.65
CA ILE A 375 -13.76 -12.52 -1.42
C ILE A 375 -13.44 -11.79 -2.73
N CYS A 376 -14.47 -11.40 -3.48
CA CYS A 376 -14.31 -10.65 -4.73
C CYS A 376 -13.57 -9.32 -4.51
N TYR A 377 -13.89 -8.60 -3.44
CA TYR A 377 -13.24 -7.34 -3.08
C TYR A 377 -11.74 -7.55 -2.78
N ILE A 378 -11.41 -8.54 -1.94
CA ILE A 378 -10.02 -8.88 -1.60
C ILE A 378 -9.26 -9.27 -2.86
N TYR A 379 -9.81 -10.18 -3.66
CA TYR A 379 -9.19 -10.62 -4.92
C TYR A 379 -8.97 -9.46 -5.89
N PHE A 380 -9.99 -8.62 -6.09
CA PHE A 380 -9.89 -7.46 -6.98
C PHE A 380 -8.80 -6.50 -6.53
N THR A 381 -8.82 -6.10 -5.26
CA THR A 381 -7.88 -5.09 -4.73
C THR A 381 -6.44 -5.60 -4.63
N ARG A 382 -6.22 -6.92 -4.54
CA ARG A 382 -4.87 -7.50 -4.43
C ARG A 382 -4.31 -7.99 -5.76
N VAL A 383 -5.14 -8.70 -6.55
CA VAL A 383 -4.68 -9.34 -7.77
C VAL A 383 -4.93 -8.47 -9.00
N VAL A 384 -6.18 -7.99 -9.17
CA VAL A 384 -6.53 -7.22 -10.38
C VAL A 384 -5.84 -5.86 -10.40
N VAL A 385 -5.81 -5.14 -9.28
CA VAL A 385 -5.12 -3.84 -9.19
C VAL A 385 -3.62 -4.02 -9.44
N TYR A 386 -2.99 -5.05 -8.87
CA TYR A 386 -1.58 -5.35 -9.12
C TYR A 386 -1.30 -5.67 -10.61
N ALA A 387 -2.18 -6.46 -11.24
CA ALA A 387 -2.10 -6.74 -12.67
C ALA A 387 -2.25 -5.46 -13.51
N LEU A 388 -3.16 -4.56 -13.13
CA LEU A 388 -3.32 -3.26 -13.78
C LEU A 388 -2.05 -2.41 -13.71
N VAL A 389 -1.41 -2.34 -12.53
CA VAL A 389 -0.12 -1.63 -12.38
C VAL A 389 0.96 -2.19 -13.31
N THR A 390 0.96 -3.52 -13.51
CA THR A 390 1.99 -4.19 -14.32
C THR A 390 1.78 -4.04 -15.82
N ILE A 391 0.52 -4.00 -16.26
CA ILE A 391 0.15 -3.97 -17.70
C ILE A 391 0.02 -2.53 -18.21
N THR A 392 -0.38 -1.60 -17.33
CA THR A 392 -0.70 -0.22 -17.73
C THR A 392 0.57 0.57 -18.03
N SER A 393 0.55 1.35 -19.13
CA SER A 393 1.63 2.28 -19.44
C SER A 393 1.86 3.29 -18.30
N TYR A 394 3.10 3.69 -18.08
CA TYR A 394 3.53 4.59 -17.01
C TYR A 394 2.71 5.89 -16.91
N ARG A 395 2.17 6.39 -18.02
CA ARG A 395 1.31 7.60 -18.04
C ARG A 395 -0.06 7.41 -17.40
N TYR A 396 -0.56 6.19 -17.37
CA TYR A 396 -1.90 5.86 -16.90
C TYR A 396 -1.90 5.08 -15.58
N LEU A 397 -0.81 5.10 -14.82
CA LEU A 397 -0.73 4.41 -13.52
C LEU A 397 -1.82 4.85 -12.53
N TRP A 398 -2.29 6.10 -12.63
CA TRP A 398 -3.41 6.60 -11.85
C TRP A 398 -4.70 5.78 -12.02
N THR A 399 -4.89 5.10 -13.16
CA THR A 399 -6.10 4.28 -13.41
C THR A 399 -6.17 3.06 -12.49
N SER A 400 -5.04 2.47 -12.12
CA SER A 400 -4.99 1.35 -11.18
C SER A 400 -5.43 1.78 -9.78
N VAL A 401 -5.01 2.95 -9.34
CA VAL A 401 -5.43 3.56 -8.07
C VAL A 401 -6.92 3.86 -8.11
N MET A 402 -7.40 4.49 -9.18
CA MET A 402 -8.82 4.78 -9.37
C MET A 402 -9.67 3.51 -9.34
N ALA A 403 -9.23 2.43 -10.00
CA ALA A 403 -9.93 1.14 -10.00
C ALA A 403 -10.02 0.55 -8.58
N GLY A 404 -8.93 0.60 -7.80
CA GLY A 404 -8.89 0.15 -6.42
C GLY A 404 -9.82 0.96 -5.50
N GLU A 405 -9.83 2.29 -5.64
CA GLU A 405 -10.70 3.15 -4.85
C GLU A 405 -12.18 3.01 -5.24
N LEU A 406 -12.50 2.83 -6.52
CA LEU A 406 -13.87 2.53 -6.98
C LEU A 406 -14.38 1.19 -6.42
N ALA A 407 -13.55 0.15 -6.45
CA ALA A 407 -13.91 -1.14 -5.86
C ALA A 407 -14.14 -1.03 -4.36
N THR A 408 -13.31 -0.25 -3.67
CA THR A 408 -13.45 0.01 -2.24
C THR A 408 -14.73 0.79 -1.94
N LEU A 409 -15.03 1.85 -2.69
CA LEU A 409 -16.27 2.62 -2.55
C LEU A 409 -17.50 1.75 -2.79
N ALA A 410 -17.49 0.92 -3.86
CA ALA A 410 -18.56 -0.01 -4.15
C ALA A 410 -18.78 -1.02 -3.01
N PHE A 411 -17.70 -1.54 -2.42
CA PHE A 411 -17.76 -2.42 -1.25
C PHE A 411 -18.39 -1.74 -0.04
N TYR A 412 -18.03 -0.47 0.25
CA TYR A 412 -18.62 0.30 1.36
C TYR A 412 -20.11 0.57 1.13
N ILE A 413 -20.50 0.97 -0.10
CA ILE A 413 -21.90 1.21 -0.46
C ILE A 413 -22.70 -0.09 -0.34
N PHE A 414 -22.18 -1.20 -0.87
CA PHE A 414 -22.84 -2.51 -0.77
C PHE A 414 -23.04 -2.94 0.69
N THR A 415 -21.97 -2.85 1.50
CA THR A 415 -22.03 -3.21 2.93
C THR A 415 -23.02 -2.33 3.68
N GLY A 416 -22.97 -1.00 3.44
CA GLY A 416 -23.91 -0.06 4.02
C GLY A 416 -25.36 -0.34 3.63
N PHE A 417 -25.63 -0.63 2.37
CA PHE A 417 -26.96 -0.94 1.89
C PHE A 417 -27.52 -2.24 2.48
N LYS A 418 -26.71 -3.30 2.54
CA LYS A 418 -27.12 -4.63 3.07
C LYS A 418 -27.34 -4.60 4.57
N PHE A 419 -26.50 -3.91 5.32
CA PHE A 419 -26.53 -3.83 6.78
C PHE A 419 -27.09 -2.49 7.29
N ARG A 420 -28.07 -1.90 6.58
CA ARG A 420 -28.72 -0.67 7.03
C ARG A 420 -29.65 -0.93 8.20
N PRO A 421 -29.81 0.02 9.13
CA PRO A 421 -30.73 -0.13 10.27
C PRO A 421 -32.19 -0.06 9.79
N GLU A 422 -32.85 -1.21 9.62
CA GLU A 422 -34.26 -1.36 9.31
C GLU A 422 -34.94 -2.32 10.27
N VAL A 423 -36.24 -2.11 10.54
CA VAL A 423 -37.01 -2.93 11.48
C VAL A 423 -37.19 -4.36 10.97
N HIS A 424 -37.31 -4.52 9.64
CA HIS A 424 -37.50 -5.82 8.95
C HIS A 424 -36.31 -6.19 8.08
N ASN A 425 -35.09 -5.85 8.50
CA ASN A 425 -33.93 -6.30 7.76
C ASN A 425 -33.65 -7.78 8.10
N PRO A 426 -33.69 -8.72 7.13
CA PRO A 426 -33.52 -10.16 7.35
C PRO A 426 -32.19 -10.55 7.97
N TYR A 427 -31.19 -9.64 7.96
CA TYR A 427 -29.91 -9.85 8.63
C TYR A 427 -29.98 -9.63 10.15
N PHE A 428 -31.02 -8.96 10.67
CA PHE A 428 -31.13 -8.56 12.08
C PHE A 428 -32.22 -9.29 12.83
N VAL A 429 -33.35 -9.55 12.17
CA VAL A 429 -34.53 -10.18 12.78
C VAL A 429 -34.99 -11.29 11.84
N ILE A 430 -35.17 -12.48 12.37
CA ILE A 430 -35.93 -13.54 11.71
C ILE A 430 -37.22 -13.64 12.52
N ASP A 431 -38.35 -13.34 11.90
CA ASP A 431 -39.65 -13.54 12.48
C ASP A 431 -39.93 -15.05 12.58
N ASP A 432 -40.75 -15.46 13.59
CA ASP A 432 -41.05 -16.88 13.85
C ASP A 432 -41.65 -17.59 12.61
N GLU A 433 -42.39 -16.86 11.75
CA GLU A 433 -42.95 -17.37 10.50
C GLU A 433 -41.84 -17.67 9.43
N GLU A 434 -40.78 -16.85 9.38
CA GLU A 434 -39.61 -17.10 8.49
C GLU A 434 -38.78 -18.27 9.04
N GLU A 435 -38.79 -18.48 10.37
CA GLU A 435 -38.15 -19.60 11.05
C GLU A 435 -38.80 -20.93 10.67
N GLU A 436 -40.15 -21.00 10.64
CA GLU A 436 -40.91 -22.19 10.23
C GLU A 436 -40.73 -22.44 8.72
N ALA A 437 -40.85 -21.43 7.87
CA ALA A 437 -40.65 -21.56 6.42
C ALA A 437 -39.24 -22.02 6.04
N ALA A 438 -38.22 -21.62 6.79
CA ALA A 438 -36.84 -22.06 6.58
C ALA A 438 -36.63 -23.52 7.02
N ALA A 439 -37.27 -23.93 8.11
CA ALA A 439 -37.23 -25.31 8.58
C ALA A 439 -37.92 -26.26 7.59
N GLU A 440 -39.01 -25.80 6.97
CA GLU A 440 -39.76 -26.54 5.95
C GLU A 440 -39.01 -26.65 4.62
N ALA A 441 -38.37 -25.56 4.17
CA ALA A 441 -37.52 -25.56 2.95
C ALA A 441 -36.32 -26.50 3.08
N LEU A 442 -35.69 -26.56 4.25
CA LEU A 442 -34.59 -27.51 4.52
C LEU A 442 -35.03 -28.97 4.56
N ARG A 443 -36.25 -29.23 5.04
CA ARG A 443 -36.83 -30.58 4.97
C ARG A 443 -37.08 -31.04 3.53
N LEU A 444 -37.55 -30.14 2.69
CA LEU A 444 -37.77 -30.40 1.26
C LEU A 444 -36.48 -30.66 0.49
N ASP A 445 -35.39 -29.93 0.81
CA ASP A 445 -34.05 -30.16 0.19
C ASP A 445 -33.46 -31.52 0.60
N ASP A 446 -33.65 -31.96 1.85
CA ASP A 446 -33.20 -33.28 2.32
C ASP A 446 -34.05 -34.45 1.72
N GLU A 447 -35.32 -34.23 1.35
CA GLU A 447 -36.14 -35.19 0.63
C GLU A 447 -35.78 -35.34 -0.86
N PHE A 448 -35.18 -34.31 -1.47
CA PHE A 448 -34.72 -34.34 -2.86
C PHE A 448 -33.31 -34.92 -3.05
N GLU A 449 -32.51 -35.04 -1.98
CA GLU A 449 -31.15 -35.65 -2.02
C GLU A 449 -31.14 -37.15 -1.70
N LEU A 450 -32.29 -37.78 -1.41
CA LEU A 450 -32.49 -39.22 -1.22
C LEU A 450 -33.09 -39.85 -2.49
#